data_6bbf6ed58d6a9663af50c0f18fe23064
#
_entry.id   6bbf6ed58d6a9663af50c0f18fe23064
#
_cell.length_a   1.000
_cell.length_b   1.000
_cell.length_c   1.000
_cell.angle_alpha   90.00
_cell.angle_beta   90.00
_cell.angle_gamma   90.00
#
_symmetry.space_group_name_H-M   'P 1'
#
loop_
_entity.id
_entity.type
_entity.pdbx_description
1 polymer ?
#
loop_
_entity_poly.entity_id
_entity_poly.type
_entity_poly.pdbx_seq_one_letter_code
_entity_poly.pdbx_strand_id
1 'polypeptide(L)'
;MKIQYIIGILIAFLFASCSHEEEEQKPAYGKIDVAVSVTLPQPESVNTLTRAGGPYTDTDIKNADLLIFDKDAKFMERVKVDNDRLVVTGTGINFTVRLDATSERRIIHLVANGRSADGTSDRLNFGGITPGMAENAAISSLQTASLEHVDEGESTLLKHVMPLVMWGRFALNGINIVTKAEGVKLLRSTACIQV
;
A
#
# COMPACT_ATOMS: atom_id res chain seq x y z
N MET A 1 17.72 68.97 5.86
CA MET A 1 17.48 67.93 4.83
C MET A 1 18.07 66.56 5.14
N LYS A 2 18.54 66.22 6.35
CA LYS A 2 19.13 64.92 6.69
C LYS A 2 18.22 63.98 7.54
N ILE A 3 17.21 64.53 8.21
CA ILE A 3 16.31 63.76 9.11
C ILE A 3 15.23 63.00 8.30
N GLN A 4 14.76 63.53 7.19
CA GLN A 4 13.71 62.87 6.37
C GLN A 4 14.17 61.57 5.71
N TYR A 5 15.46 61.42 5.39
CA TYR A 5 16.01 60.19 4.83
C TYR A 5 16.15 59.08 5.83
N ILE A 6 16.40 59.42 7.13
CA ILE A 6 16.55 58.42 8.20
C ILE A 6 15.19 57.78 8.52
N ILE A 7 14.11 58.56 8.52
CA ILE A 7 12.75 58.08 8.76
C ILE A 7 12.27 57.17 7.60
N GLY A 8 12.62 57.53 6.34
CA GLY A 8 12.27 56.69 5.17
C GLY A 8 12.94 55.30 5.20
N ILE A 9 14.19 55.23 5.65
CA ILE A 9 14.94 53.97 5.71
C ILE A 9 14.41 53.10 6.89
N LEU A 10 14.01 53.69 8.01
CA LEU A 10 13.46 52.96 9.16
C LEU A 10 12.09 52.32 8.86
N ILE A 11 11.26 52.99 8.03
CA ILE A 11 9.95 52.44 7.62
C ILE A 11 10.11 51.32 6.59
N ALA A 12 11.13 51.37 5.71
CA ALA A 12 11.41 50.32 4.76
C ALA A 12 11.83 48.98 5.41
N PHE A 13 12.45 49.01 6.60
CA PHE A 13 12.84 47.81 7.35
C PHE A 13 11.68 47.14 8.07
N LEU A 14 10.55 47.81 8.29
CA LEU A 14 9.40 47.25 9.00
C LEU A 14 8.51 46.36 8.09
N PHE A 15 8.66 46.41 6.76
CA PHE A 15 7.92 45.57 5.83
C PHE A 15 8.70 44.35 5.35
N ALA A 16 9.96 44.18 5.74
CA ALA A 16 10.79 43.01 5.37
C ALA A 16 10.67 41.83 6.35
N SER A 17 9.79 41.92 7.35
CA SER A 17 9.63 40.87 8.36
C SER A 17 8.18 40.42 8.37
N CYS A 18 7.82 39.54 7.46
CA CYS A 18 6.79 38.51 7.60
C CYS A 18 6.52 37.85 6.23
N SER A 19 7.49 37.16 5.66
CA SER A 19 7.20 35.94 4.96
C SER A 19 7.65 34.80 5.88
N HIS A 20 6.92 34.60 6.96
CA HIS A 20 6.86 33.31 7.58
C HIS A 20 6.06 32.46 6.58
N GLU A 21 6.75 31.77 5.69
CA GLU A 21 6.24 30.50 5.21
C GLU A 21 5.99 29.72 6.50
N GLU A 22 4.72 29.52 6.85
CA GLU A 22 4.32 28.47 7.75
C GLU A 22 4.83 27.18 7.07
N GLU A 23 6.09 26.81 7.35
CA GLU A 23 6.45 25.41 7.30
C GLU A 23 5.40 24.75 8.21
N GLU A 24 4.43 24.07 7.57
CA GLU A 24 3.57 23.14 8.29
C GLU A 24 4.52 22.30 9.14
N GLN A 25 4.58 22.60 10.42
CA GLN A 25 5.34 21.82 11.39
C GLN A 25 4.73 20.41 11.30
N LYS A 26 5.35 19.61 10.43
CA LYS A 26 5.12 18.19 10.39
C LYS A 26 5.23 17.73 11.84
N PRO A 27 4.12 17.32 12.49
CA PRO A 27 4.19 16.97 13.90
C PRO A 27 5.29 15.95 14.08
N ALA A 28 6.19 16.19 15.02
CA ALA A 28 7.35 15.35 15.31
C ALA A 28 6.93 14.01 15.95
N TYR A 29 5.88 13.41 15.43
CA TYR A 29 5.45 12.07 15.77
C TYR A 29 6.25 11.10 14.89
N GLY A 30 7.18 10.40 15.54
CA GLY A 30 7.96 9.35 14.85
C GLY A 30 7.07 8.25 14.28
N LYS A 31 7.70 7.34 13.55
CA LYS A 31 7.01 6.14 13.06
C LYS A 31 6.58 5.26 14.23
N ILE A 32 5.35 4.79 14.20
CA ILE A 32 4.76 3.92 15.20
C ILE A 32 4.39 2.57 14.56
N ASP A 33 4.34 1.54 15.39
CA ASP A 33 3.96 0.21 14.98
C ASP A 33 2.42 0.09 14.96
N VAL A 34 1.86 -0.23 13.79
CA VAL A 34 0.43 -0.46 13.58
C VAL A 34 0.21 -1.94 13.31
N ALA A 35 -0.61 -2.58 14.14
CA ALA A 35 -1.03 -3.95 13.91
C ALA A 35 -2.13 -4.01 12.83
N VAL A 36 -1.95 -4.88 11.85
CA VAL A 36 -2.91 -5.09 10.76
C VAL A 36 -3.36 -6.54 10.75
N SER A 37 -4.67 -6.76 10.80
CA SER A 37 -5.31 -8.07 10.72
C SER A 37 -6.19 -8.13 9.48
N VAL A 38 -5.94 -9.10 8.63
CA VAL A 38 -6.53 -9.22 7.30
C VAL A 38 -7.21 -10.57 7.17
N THR A 39 -8.43 -10.58 6.66
CA THR A 39 -9.15 -11.81 6.34
C THR A 39 -8.96 -12.17 4.87
N LEU A 40 -8.58 -13.41 4.61
CA LEU A 40 -8.47 -13.95 3.26
C LEU A 40 -9.84 -14.32 2.71
N PRO A 41 -10.06 -14.20 1.40
CA PRO A 41 -11.28 -14.68 0.77
C PRO A 41 -11.36 -16.20 0.95
N GLN A 42 -12.36 -16.66 1.68
CA GLN A 42 -12.63 -18.09 1.79
C GLN A 42 -13.17 -18.58 0.45
N PRO A 43 -12.72 -19.72 -0.07
CA PRO A 43 -13.37 -20.34 -1.19
C PRO A 43 -14.81 -20.65 -0.77
N GLU A 44 -15.80 -20.08 -1.44
CA GLU A 44 -17.14 -20.63 -1.34
C GLU A 44 -17.06 -22.11 -1.73
N SER A 45 -17.75 -22.97 -0.96
CA SER A 45 -17.74 -24.41 -1.17
C SER A 45 -18.44 -24.79 -2.49
N VAL A 46 -17.80 -24.44 -3.58
CA VAL A 46 -18.08 -25.03 -4.90
C VAL A 46 -17.33 -26.36 -4.87
N ASN A 47 -18.00 -27.46 -5.15
CA ASN A 47 -17.40 -28.79 -5.29
C ASN A 47 -16.10 -28.68 -6.08
N THR A 48 -15.00 -28.60 -5.37
CA THR A 48 -13.69 -28.41 -5.92
C THR A 48 -13.27 -29.70 -6.56
N LEU A 49 -13.31 -29.73 -7.87
CA LEU A 49 -12.35 -30.55 -8.60
C LEU A 49 -10.98 -30.05 -8.11
N THR A 50 -10.36 -30.89 -7.29
CA THR A 50 -9.05 -30.63 -6.69
C THR A 50 -8.08 -30.25 -7.81
N ARG A 51 -7.66 -28.99 -7.87
CA ARG A 51 -6.56 -28.57 -8.71
C ARG A 51 -5.30 -29.26 -8.18
N ALA A 52 -4.96 -30.37 -8.78
CA ALA A 52 -3.74 -31.09 -8.47
C ALA A 52 -2.53 -30.26 -8.94
N GLY A 53 -1.67 -29.85 -8.01
CA GLY A 53 -0.26 -29.88 -8.27
C GLY A 53 0.47 -28.61 -8.65
N GLY A 54 0.01 -27.42 -8.27
CA GLY A 54 0.89 -26.23 -8.22
C GLY A 54 1.62 -26.13 -6.88
N PRO A 55 2.81 -25.50 -6.81
CA PRO A 55 3.51 -25.28 -5.55
C PRO A 55 2.80 -24.28 -4.60
N TYR A 56 1.77 -23.59 -5.08
CA TYR A 56 1.04 -22.57 -4.31
C TYR A 56 -0.45 -22.85 -4.27
N THR A 57 -1.07 -22.56 -3.15
CA THR A 57 -2.51 -22.58 -2.95
C THR A 57 -3.12 -21.18 -3.19
N ASP A 58 -4.44 -21.16 -3.36
CA ASP A 58 -5.18 -19.89 -3.52
C ASP A 58 -5.10 -18.94 -2.32
N THR A 59 -4.59 -19.42 -1.18
CA THR A 59 -4.46 -18.66 0.07
C THR A 59 -3.01 -18.37 0.45
N ASP A 60 -2.03 -18.78 -0.37
CA ASP A 60 -0.62 -18.54 -0.08
C ASP A 60 -0.27 -17.05 -0.19
N ILE A 61 0.15 -16.46 0.91
CA ILE A 61 0.69 -15.11 0.96
C ILE A 61 2.18 -15.19 1.29
N LYS A 62 3.01 -14.65 0.42
CA LYS A 62 4.48 -14.65 0.55
C LYS A 62 5.03 -13.27 0.89
N ASN A 63 4.32 -12.21 0.51
CA ASN A 63 4.71 -10.83 0.78
C ASN A 63 3.50 -9.91 0.77
N ALA A 64 3.65 -8.74 1.35
CA ALA A 64 2.63 -7.70 1.38
C ALA A 64 3.28 -6.33 1.20
N ASP A 65 2.57 -5.42 0.56
CA ASP A 65 2.94 -4.03 0.35
C ASP A 65 1.75 -3.13 0.70
N LEU A 66 2.02 -2.03 1.38
CA LEU A 66 1.02 -0.99 1.64
C LEU A 66 1.30 0.20 0.74
N LEU A 67 0.29 0.64 0.01
CA LEU A 67 0.30 1.92 -0.70
C LEU A 67 -0.51 2.91 0.11
N ILE A 68 0.15 3.96 0.58
CA ILE A 68 -0.42 4.95 1.50
C ILE A 68 -0.78 6.20 0.72
N PHE A 69 -2.02 6.65 0.92
CA PHE A 69 -2.56 7.86 0.35
C PHE A 69 -3.01 8.81 1.46
N ASP A 70 -2.91 10.10 1.20
CA ASP A 70 -3.38 11.14 2.10
C ASP A 70 -4.92 11.24 2.15
N LYS A 71 -5.44 12.22 2.90
CA LYS A 71 -6.88 12.50 3.02
C LYS A 71 -7.55 12.87 1.69
N ASP A 72 -6.77 13.42 0.74
CA ASP A 72 -7.22 13.87 -0.57
C ASP A 72 -6.99 12.81 -1.66
N ALA A 73 -6.73 11.56 -1.23
CA ALA A 73 -6.47 10.41 -2.09
C ALA A 73 -5.26 10.60 -3.03
N LYS A 74 -4.20 11.26 -2.53
CA LYS A 74 -2.92 11.40 -3.23
C LYS A 74 -1.92 10.41 -2.66
N PHE A 75 -1.22 9.71 -3.55
CA PHE A 75 -0.20 8.74 -3.16
C PHE A 75 0.94 9.43 -2.42
N MET A 76 1.33 8.88 -1.29
CA MET A 76 2.42 9.35 -0.45
C MET A 76 3.64 8.45 -0.56
N GLU A 77 3.48 7.19 -0.18
CA GLU A 77 4.58 6.23 -0.11
C GLU A 77 4.10 4.78 -0.25
N ARG A 78 5.04 3.91 -0.60
CA ARG A 78 4.92 2.45 -0.52
C ARG A 78 5.70 1.95 0.67
N VAL A 79 5.06 1.16 1.53
CA VAL A 79 5.70 0.50 2.65
C VAL A 79 5.71 -1.00 2.41
N LYS A 80 6.90 -1.59 2.29
CA LYS A 80 7.07 -3.05 2.18
C LYS A 80 6.94 -3.66 3.57
N VAL A 81 6.11 -4.69 3.70
CA VAL A 81 6.05 -5.49 4.93
C VAL A 81 7.18 -6.49 4.89
N ASP A 82 7.96 -6.55 5.98
CA ASP A 82 9.03 -7.53 6.13
C ASP A 82 8.40 -8.94 6.22
N ASN A 83 8.92 -9.88 5.44
CA ASN A 83 8.33 -11.23 5.34
C ASN A 83 8.39 -11.99 6.68
N ASP A 84 9.37 -11.71 7.52
CA ASP A 84 9.52 -12.28 8.86
C ASP A 84 8.48 -11.77 9.87
N ARG A 85 7.83 -10.63 9.55
CA ARG A 85 6.74 -10.05 10.36
C ARG A 85 5.36 -10.48 9.89
N LEU A 86 5.28 -11.29 8.86
CA LEU A 86 4.03 -11.69 8.23
C LEU A 86 3.61 -13.06 8.76
N VAL A 87 2.59 -13.09 9.62
CA VAL A 87 2.06 -14.32 10.20
C VAL A 87 0.83 -14.73 9.40
N VAL A 88 0.96 -15.81 8.63
CA VAL A 88 -0.13 -16.40 7.84
C VAL A 88 -0.87 -17.41 8.69
N THR A 89 -2.20 -17.26 8.78
CA THR A 89 -3.11 -18.21 9.42
C THR A 89 -4.01 -18.84 8.35
N GLY A 90 -4.71 -19.89 8.67
CA GLY A 90 -5.62 -20.56 7.70
C GLY A 90 -6.73 -19.65 7.16
N THR A 91 -7.05 -18.55 7.85
CA THR A 91 -8.16 -17.64 7.50
C THR A 91 -7.71 -16.20 7.24
N GLY A 92 -6.43 -15.89 7.44
CA GLY A 92 -5.96 -14.51 7.31
C GLY A 92 -4.46 -14.36 7.43
N ILE A 93 -4.04 -13.12 7.44
CA ILE A 93 -2.67 -12.70 7.74
C ILE A 93 -2.68 -11.61 8.81
N ASN A 94 -1.71 -11.68 9.70
CA ASN A 94 -1.46 -10.65 10.69
C ASN A 94 -0.03 -10.15 10.54
N PHE A 95 0.17 -8.85 10.63
CA PHE A 95 1.50 -8.27 10.59
C PHE A 95 1.53 -6.92 11.32
N THR A 96 2.72 -6.45 11.62
CA THR A 96 2.96 -5.12 12.16
C THR A 96 3.76 -4.31 11.15
N VAL A 97 3.35 -3.08 10.94
CA VAL A 97 4.00 -2.16 10.01
C VAL A 97 4.27 -0.82 10.70
N ARG A 98 5.39 -0.20 10.39
CA ARG A 98 5.78 1.11 10.93
C ARG A 98 5.28 2.21 10.00
N LEU A 99 4.35 3.03 10.50
CA LEU A 99 3.75 4.15 9.78
C LEU A 99 4.00 5.47 10.50
N ASP A 100 4.04 6.57 9.76
CA ASP A 100 4.13 7.90 10.33
C ASP A 100 2.86 8.23 11.12
N ALA A 101 3.04 8.65 12.38
CA ALA A 101 1.94 9.10 13.23
C ALA A 101 1.30 10.35 12.64
N THR A 102 -0.02 10.41 12.66
CA THR A 102 -0.78 11.55 12.11
C THR A 102 -2.19 11.59 12.70
N SER A 103 -2.76 12.78 12.82
CA SER A 103 -4.19 12.97 13.11
C SER A 103 -5.06 12.93 11.86
N GLU A 104 -4.45 13.01 10.68
CA GLU A 104 -5.18 13.01 9.43
C GLU A 104 -5.56 11.59 8.98
N ARG A 105 -6.66 11.53 8.23
CA ARG A 105 -7.07 10.30 7.57
C ARG A 105 -6.03 9.83 6.56
N ARG A 106 -5.78 8.50 6.55
CA ARG A 106 -5.00 7.82 5.51
C ARG A 106 -5.84 6.76 4.83
N ILE A 107 -5.74 6.71 3.51
CA ILE A 107 -6.31 5.62 2.71
C ILE A 107 -5.16 4.67 2.41
N ILE A 108 -5.38 3.38 2.62
CA ILE A 108 -4.33 2.37 2.49
C ILE A 108 -4.83 1.26 1.57
N HIS A 109 -4.03 0.94 0.56
CA HIS A 109 -4.21 -0.24 -0.25
C HIS A 109 -3.18 -1.29 0.17
N LEU A 110 -3.67 -2.45 0.53
CA LEU A 110 -2.86 -3.62 0.81
C LEU A 110 -2.79 -4.48 -0.44
N VAL A 111 -1.59 -4.72 -0.92
CA VAL A 111 -1.30 -5.59 -2.06
C VAL A 111 -0.53 -6.79 -1.55
N ALA A 112 -1.13 -7.97 -1.57
CA ALA A 112 -0.46 -9.22 -1.24
C ALA A 112 0.05 -9.89 -2.51
N ASN A 113 1.25 -10.48 -2.44
CA ASN A 113 1.94 -11.14 -3.55
C ASN A 113 2.23 -10.22 -4.75
N GLY A 114 2.37 -8.93 -4.51
CA GLY A 114 2.78 -7.94 -5.53
C GLY A 114 4.25 -8.04 -5.92
N ARG A 115 5.04 -8.82 -5.17
CA ARG A 115 6.45 -9.12 -5.43
C ARG A 115 6.62 -10.61 -5.76
N SER A 116 7.82 -11.00 -6.23
CA SER A 116 8.22 -12.40 -6.35
C SER A 116 8.08 -13.14 -5.02
N ALA A 117 8.01 -14.47 -5.03
CA ALA A 117 7.80 -15.26 -3.82
C ALA A 117 8.91 -15.06 -2.77
N ASP A 118 10.14 -14.78 -3.20
CA ASP A 118 11.27 -14.42 -2.35
C ASP A 118 11.26 -12.94 -1.91
N GLY A 119 10.33 -12.14 -2.42
CA GLY A 119 10.16 -10.73 -2.10
C GLY A 119 11.19 -9.78 -2.74
N THR A 120 12.08 -10.27 -3.61
CA THR A 120 13.21 -9.50 -4.13
C THR A 120 12.85 -8.60 -5.30
N SER A 121 11.94 -9.02 -6.18
CA SER A 121 11.54 -8.30 -7.38
C SER A 121 10.06 -7.96 -7.39
N ASP A 122 9.71 -6.85 -8.03
CA ASP A 122 8.32 -6.43 -8.20
C ASP A 122 7.68 -7.17 -9.37
N ARG A 123 6.51 -7.75 -9.14
CA ARG A 123 5.63 -8.35 -10.17
C ARG A 123 4.66 -7.34 -10.75
N LEU A 124 4.31 -6.33 -9.95
CA LEU A 124 3.48 -5.22 -10.35
C LEU A 124 4.34 -3.99 -10.63
N ASN A 125 3.85 -3.11 -11.49
CA ASN A 125 4.55 -1.88 -11.85
C ASN A 125 4.46 -0.82 -10.74
N PHE A 126 5.02 -1.09 -9.57
CA PHE A 126 5.09 -0.11 -8.49
C PHE A 126 5.95 1.11 -8.85
N GLY A 127 6.94 0.95 -9.74
CA GLY A 127 7.79 2.06 -10.19
C GLY A 127 7.04 3.11 -11.01
N GLY A 128 5.86 2.78 -11.52
CA GLY A 128 4.99 3.72 -12.23
C GLY A 128 4.20 4.65 -11.30
N ILE A 129 4.23 4.43 -9.97
CA ILE A 129 3.50 5.24 -9.01
C ILE A 129 4.43 6.27 -8.39
N THR A 130 4.05 7.55 -8.50
CA THR A 130 4.85 8.67 -7.97
C THR A 130 4.07 9.45 -6.91
N PRO A 131 4.73 10.03 -5.90
CA PRO A 131 4.09 10.87 -4.89
C PRO A 131 3.21 11.98 -5.52
N GLY A 132 2.05 12.20 -4.93
CA GLY A 132 1.05 13.15 -5.43
C GLY A 132 0.10 12.58 -6.51
N MET A 133 0.35 11.38 -7.05
CA MET A 133 -0.54 10.73 -8.01
C MET A 133 -1.90 10.42 -7.37
N ALA A 134 -2.99 10.66 -8.09
CA ALA A 134 -4.33 10.33 -7.61
C ALA A 134 -4.52 8.82 -7.44
N GLU A 135 -5.30 8.42 -6.43
CA GLU A 135 -5.53 7.02 -6.06
C GLU A 135 -5.91 6.14 -7.27
N ASN A 136 -6.91 6.57 -8.05
CA ASN A 136 -7.37 5.82 -9.22
C ASN A 136 -6.27 5.65 -10.29
N ALA A 137 -5.47 6.68 -10.55
CA ALA A 137 -4.37 6.63 -11.51
C ALA A 137 -3.25 5.71 -11.01
N ALA A 138 -2.88 5.81 -9.73
CA ALA A 138 -1.88 4.96 -9.10
C ALA A 138 -2.28 3.48 -9.16
N ILE A 139 -3.53 3.15 -8.81
CA ILE A 139 -4.01 1.77 -8.84
C ILE A 139 -4.11 1.24 -10.27
N SER A 140 -4.56 2.07 -11.23
CA SER A 140 -4.62 1.68 -12.64
C SER A 140 -3.24 1.43 -13.25
N SER A 141 -2.17 2.02 -12.70
CA SER A 141 -0.80 1.79 -13.14
C SER A 141 -0.18 0.50 -12.62
N LEU A 142 -0.79 -0.13 -11.60
CA LEU A 142 -0.40 -1.44 -11.05
C LEU A 142 -0.81 -2.58 -11.98
N GLN A 143 -0.34 -2.57 -13.20
CA GLN A 143 -0.58 -3.68 -14.12
C GLN A 143 0.47 -4.77 -13.89
N THR A 144 0.06 -6.02 -14.01
CA THR A 144 1.00 -7.13 -14.12
C THR A 144 1.75 -7.01 -15.44
N ALA A 145 3.05 -7.20 -15.42
CA ALA A 145 3.89 -7.09 -16.61
C ALA A 145 3.50 -8.11 -17.71
N SER A 146 2.88 -9.20 -17.36
CA SER A 146 2.28 -10.22 -18.25
C SER A 146 1.67 -11.30 -17.35
N LEU A 147 0.53 -11.85 -17.72
CA LEU A 147 0.19 -13.21 -17.32
C LEU A 147 1.21 -14.09 -18.05
N GLU A 148 2.12 -14.72 -17.31
CA GLU A 148 3.02 -15.69 -17.94
C GLU A 148 2.16 -16.71 -18.69
N HIS A 149 2.33 -16.72 -20.01
CA HIS A 149 1.69 -17.71 -20.87
C HIS A 149 2.30 -19.05 -20.48
N VAL A 150 1.50 -19.91 -19.89
CA VAL A 150 1.91 -21.30 -19.67
C VAL A 150 1.85 -21.94 -21.05
N ASP A 151 3.01 -22.36 -21.59
CA ASP A 151 3.11 -23.03 -22.85
C ASP A 151 2.05 -24.15 -22.97
N GLU A 152 1.26 -24.13 -24.03
CA GLU A 152 0.12 -25.00 -24.29
C GLU A 152 0.48 -26.49 -24.44
N GLY A 153 1.72 -26.91 -24.17
CA GLY A 153 2.23 -28.26 -24.38
C GLY A 153 1.95 -29.29 -23.30
N GLU A 154 1.64 -28.89 -22.06
CA GLU A 154 1.42 -29.86 -20.99
C GLU A 154 0.14 -29.58 -20.22
N SER A 155 -0.89 -30.37 -20.53
CA SER A 155 -2.05 -30.69 -19.69
C SER A 155 -2.78 -29.50 -19.02
N THR A 156 -3.90 -29.20 -19.55
CA THR A 156 -5.14 -28.49 -19.13
C THR A 156 -5.38 -28.09 -17.66
N LEU A 157 -4.40 -28.14 -16.78
CA LEU A 157 -4.49 -27.68 -15.42
C LEU A 157 -3.57 -26.45 -15.25
N LEU A 158 -4.16 -25.28 -15.16
CA LEU A 158 -3.45 -24.06 -14.79
C LEU A 158 -2.72 -24.28 -13.45
N LYS A 159 -1.46 -24.68 -13.52
CA LYS A 159 -0.59 -24.70 -12.37
C LYS A 159 -0.35 -23.27 -11.95
N HIS A 160 -0.72 -22.89 -10.74
CA HIS A 160 -0.30 -21.62 -10.18
C HIS A 160 1.21 -21.67 -9.92
N VAL A 161 1.98 -21.24 -10.91
CA VAL A 161 3.44 -21.13 -10.80
C VAL A 161 3.84 -20.06 -9.79
N MET A 162 2.94 -19.11 -9.51
CA MET A 162 3.14 -18.03 -8.56
C MET A 162 1.92 -17.82 -7.67
N PRO A 163 2.10 -17.32 -6.43
CA PRO A 163 1.00 -16.96 -5.55
C PRO A 163 0.11 -15.90 -6.21
N LEU A 164 -1.20 -16.01 -6.01
CA LEU A 164 -2.15 -15.04 -6.56
C LEU A 164 -1.95 -13.67 -5.93
N VAL A 165 -1.99 -12.63 -6.76
CA VAL A 165 -2.05 -11.25 -6.28
C VAL A 165 -3.43 -11.02 -5.66
N MET A 166 -3.46 -10.48 -4.46
CA MET A 166 -4.68 -10.10 -3.76
C MET A 166 -4.60 -8.64 -3.34
N TRP A 167 -5.76 -8.00 -3.25
CA TRP A 167 -5.84 -6.59 -2.96
C TRP A 167 -6.95 -6.27 -1.98
N GLY A 168 -6.67 -5.36 -1.06
CA GLY A 168 -7.65 -4.79 -0.14
C GLY A 168 -7.47 -3.29 0.02
N ARG A 169 -8.55 -2.61 0.36
CA ARG A 169 -8.57 -1.16 0.63
C ARG A 169 -9.20 -0.90 1.97
N PHE A 170 -8.59 -0.08 2.78
CA PHE A 170 -9.12 0.38 4.06
C PHE A 170 -8.67 1.81 4.35
N ALA A 171 -9.22 2.41 5.40
CA ALA A 171 -8.82 3.74 5.82
C ALA A 171 -8.61 3.78 7.33
N LEU A 172 -7.66 4.59 7.77
CA LEU A 172 -7.41 4.91 9.16
C LEU A 172 -7.73 6.39 9.39
N ASN A 173 -8.53 6.70 10.42
CA ASN A 173 -8.86 8.07 10.80
C ASN A 173 -7.83 8.61 11.80
N GLY A 174 -6.57 8.70 11.33
CA GLY A 174 -5.41 8.98 12.14
C GLY A 174 -4.62 7.73 12.48
N ILE A 175 -3.34 7.94 12.77
CA ILE A 175 -2.37 6.90 13.13
C ILE A 175 -1.69 7.31 14.42
N ASN A 176 -1.91 6.54 15.50
CA ASN A 176 -1.34 6.76 16.82
C ASN A 176 -1.03 5.41 17.50
N ILE A 177 -0.49 5.41 18.70
CA ILE A 177 -0.02 4.21 19.41
C ILE A 177 -1.10 3.15 19.70
N VAL A 178 -2.37 3.50 19.58
CA VAL A 178 -3.49 2.55 19.78
C VAL A 178 -4.15 2.15 18.47
N THR A 179 -3.66 2.66 17.32
CA THR A 179 -4.24 2.39 16.01
C THR A 179 -4.02 0.94 15.63
N LYS A 180 -5.11 0.29 15.21
CA LYS A 180 -5.13 -1.05 14.63
C LYS A 180 -5.98 -1.05 13.39
N ALA A 181 -5.62 -1.85 12.39
CA ALA A 181 -6.44 -2.13 11.23
C ALA A 181 -6.98 -3.55 11.34
N GLU A 182 -8.26 -3.70 11.68
CA GLU A 182 -8.91 -4.99 11.86
C GLU A 182 -9.97 -5.22 10.78
N GLY A 183 -10.18 -6.48 10.42
CA GLY A 183 -11.22 -6.85 9.47
C GLY A 183 -10.98 -6.39 8.04
N VAL A 184 -9.75 -6.09 7.67
CA VAL A 184 -9.39 -5.79 6.28
C VAL A 184 -9.65 -7.02 5.43
N LYS A 185 -10.40 -6.87 4.34
CA LYS A 185 -10.72 -7.97 3.42
C LYS A 185 -9.85 -7.86 2.19
N LEU A 186 -9.25 -8.97 1.78
CA LEU A 186 -8.59 -9.09 0.49
C LEU A 186 -9.55 -9.64 -0.56
N LEU A 187 -9.40 -9.16 -1.76
CA LEU A 187 -10.03 -9.67 -2.97
C LEU A 187 -8.95 -10.23 -3.88
N ARG A 188 -9.24 -11.31 -4.57
CA ARG A 188 -8.35 -11.85 -5.61
C ARG A 188 -8.37 -10.93 -6.82
N SER A 189 -7.22 -10.65 -7.40
CA SER A 189 -7.13 -9.81 -8.62
C SER A 189 -7.60 -10.53 -9.87
N THR A 190 -7.70 -11.85 -9.82
CA THR A 190 -8.17 -12.68 -10.93
C THR A 190 -9.30 -13.60 -10.50
N ALA A 191 -10.43 -13.56 -11.20
CA ALA A 191 -11.43 -14.61 -11.14
C ALA A 191 -11.02 -15.71 -12.13
N CYS A 192 -10.86 -16.94 -11.64
CA CYS A 192 -10.69 -18.07 -12.52
C CYS A 192 -12.07 -18.51 -13.02
N ILE A 193 -12.39 -18.20 -14.28
CA ILE A 193 -13.57 -18.74 -14.93
C ILE A 193 -13.15 -20.11 -15.47
N GLN A 194 -13.74 -21.16 -14.93
CA GLN A 194 -13.64 -22.50 -15.47
C GLN A 194 -14.73 -22.63 -16.55
N VAL A 195 -14.33 -22.81 -17.79
CA VAL A 195 -15.21 -23.20 -18.91
C VAL A 195 -15.27 -24.70 -19.02
#